data_952c1e581cb349021df37fda390a7add
#
_entry.id   952c1e581cb349021df37fda390a7add
#
_cell.length_a   1.000
_cell.length_b   1.000
_cell.length_c   1.000
_cell.angle_alpha   90.00
_cell.angle_beta   90.00
_cell.angle_gamma   90.00
#
_symmetry.space_group_name_H-M   'P 1'
#
loop_
_entity.id
_entity.type
_entity.pdbx_description
1 polymer ?
#
loop_
_entity_poly.entity_id
_entity_poly.type
_entity_poly.pdbx_seq_one_letter_code
_entity_poly.pdbx_strand_id
1 'polypeptide(L)'
;MNVARNLALGAIAPLVAIAIAAASPARAATIEVKIDNFTFNPKQVTVKAGDTVTWVNHDDIPHTVTSKTMLFRSKALDSDDKFSFTFTAPGSFDYFCSLHPMMTGTIVVEAAK
;
A
#
# COMPACT_ATOMS: atom_id res chain seq x y z
N MET A 1 -4.02 -61.35 -35.54
CA MET A 1 -3.97 -61.02 -35.20
C MET A 1 -3.83 -60.18 -34.52
N ASN A 2 -3.65 -59.73 -34.16
CA ASN A 2 -3.46 -59.09 -33.65
C ASN A 2 -3.38 -58.15 -33.17
N VAL A 3 -3.28 -57.65 -32.84
CA VAL A 3 -3.20 -56.90 -32.47
C VAL A 3 -3.07 -55.96 -31.87
N ALA A 4 -2.94 -55.61 -31.60
CA ALA A 4 -2.77 -54.76 -31.14
C ALA A 4 -2.57 -53.99 -30.44
N ARG A 5 -2.29 -53.78 -30.22
CA ARG A 5 -2.04 -53.05 -29.71
C ARG A 5 -1.95 -52.11 -29.28
N ASN A 6 -1.84 -51.68 -28.94
CA ASN A 6 -1.68 -50.89 -28.57
C ASN A 6 -1.60 -50.01 -28.07
N LEU A 7 -1.47 -49.72 -27.75
CA LEU A 7 -1.38 -49.02 -27.29
C LEU A 7 -1.40 -48.11 -26.80
N ALA A 8 -1.42 -47.71 -26.52
CA ALA A 8 -1.37 -46.90 -26.17
C ALA A 8 -1.16 -46.16 -25.66
N LEU A 9 -0.90 -45.94 -25.37
CA LEU A 9 -0.63 -45.29 -24.91
C LEU A 9 -0.55 -44.38 -24.49
N GLY A 10 -0.54 -44.06 -24.07
CA GLY A 10 -0.39 -43.38 -23.69
C GLY A 10 -0.33 -42.34 -23.42
N ALA A 11 -0.40 -42.01 -23.55
CA ALA A 11 -0.31 -41.03 -23.52
C ALA A 11 -0.35 -40.28 -22.51
N ILE A 12 0.11 -40.18 -22.02
CA ILE A 12 0.08 -39.63 -21.06
C ILE A 12 0.52 -38.44 -20.97
N ALA A 13 -0.01 -37.70 -21.13
CA ALA A 13 0.16 -36.55 -21.17
C ALA A 13 0.68 -36.03 -20.02
N PRO A 14 1.46 -35.60 -19.96
CA PRO A 14 2.01 -35.15 -19.01
C PRO A 14 1.59 -34.07 -18.47
N LEU A 15 1.18 -33.93 -17.88
CA LEU A 15 0.78 -33.06 -17.36
C LEU A 15 1.49 -32.10 -16.95
N VAL A 16 1.57 -31.46 -17.29
CA VAL A 16 2.16 -30.54 -17.07
C VAL A 16 1.76 -29.77 -16.16
N ALA A 17 1.96 -29.92 -15.33
CA ALA A 17 1.57 -29.23 -14.44
C ALA A 17 2.14 -28.00 -14.49
N ILE A 18 1.62 -27.18 -14.96
CA ILE A 18 2.06 -26.06 -15.02
C ILE A 18 1.98 -25.43 -13.83
N ALA A 19 2.66 -25.53 -13.15
CA ALA A 19 2.66 -24.90 -12.07
C ALA A 19 2.65 -23.54 -12.33
N ILE A 20 1.74 -23.04 -12.47
CA ILE A 20 1.66 -21.78 -12.59
C ILE A 20 1.93 -21.30 -11.33
N ALA A 21 2.95 -21.24 -10.98
CA ALA A 21 3.24 -20.87 -9.79
C ALA A 21 2.83 -19.61 -9.64
N ALA A 22 2.01 -19.49 -9.28
CA ALA A 22 1.55 -18.39 -9.10
C ALA A 22 2.28 -17.58 -8.26
N ALA A 23 2.72 -16.71 -8.71
CA ALA A 23 3.24 -15.77 -7.94
C ALA A 23 2.13 -15.23 -7.19
N SER A 24 2.11 -15.32 -6.01
CA SER A 24 1.19 -14.59 -5.23
C SER A 24 1.43 -13.16 -5.50
N PRO A 25 0.46 -12.42 -5.76
CA PRO A 25 0.62 -10.99 -5.90
C PRO A 25 1.16 -10.49 -4.57
N ALA A 26 2.04 -9.58 -4.64
CA ALA A 26 2.52 -8.96 -3.44
C ALA A 26 1.31 -8.40 -2.72
N ARG A 27 1.19 -8.66 -1.46
CA ARG A 27 0.06 -8.15 -0.75
C ARG A 27 0.26 -6.70 -0.47
N ALA A 28 -0.75 -5.94 -0.68
CA ALA A 28 -0.75 -4.55 -0.27
C ALA A 28 -0.70 -4.49 1.24
N ALA A 29 0.06 -3.58 1.76
CA ALA A 29 0.22 -3.41 3.19
C ALA A 29 -0.49 -2.15 3.65
N THR A 30 -0.76 -2.07 4.93
CA THR A 30 -1.25 -0.85 5.55
C THR A 30 -0.19 -0.40 6.54
N ILE A 31 0.26 0.83 6.38
CA ILE A 31 1.28 1.40 7.24
C ILE A 31 0.66 2.54 8.03
N GLU A 32 0.95 2.58 9.31
CA GLU A 32 0.38 3.61 10.15
C GLU A 32 1.37 4.73 10.43
N VAL A 33 0.91 5.96 10.36
CA VAL A 33 1.66 7.13 10.79
C VAL A 33 0.92 7.73 11.97
N LYS A 34 1.63 7.95 13.05
CA LYS A 34 1.02 8.57 14.21
C LYS A 34 1.18 10.07 14.12
N ILE A 35 0.14 10.78 14.47
CA ILE A 35 0.21 12.21 14.64
C ILE A 35 0.26 12.43 16.13
N ASP A 36 1.38 12.89 16.62
CA ASP A 36 1.58 12.99 18.06
C ASP A 36 2.54 14.14 18.36
N ASN A 37 2.22 14.92 19.34
CA ASN A 37 3.05 16.05 19.74
C ASN A 37 3.40 16.96 18.56
N PHE A 38 2.39 17.27 17.76
CA PHE A 38 2.52 18.16 16.61
C PHE A 38 3.54 17.65 15.60
N THR A 39 3.68 16.36 15.45
CA THR A 39 4.57 15.77 14.45
C THR A 39 3.88 14.60 13.77
N PHE A 40 4.30 14.30 12.55
CA PHE A 40 3.96 13.06 11.88
C PHE A 40 5.10 12.09 12.18
N ASN A 41 4.78 10.93 12.72
CA ASN A 41 5.78 9.97 13.15
C ASN A 41 5.47 8.58 12.60
N PRO A 42 6.32 8.05 11.74
CA PRO A 42 7.60 8.61 11.26
C PRO A 42 7.35 9.79 10.32
N LYS A 43 8.30 10.68 10.24
CA LYS A 43 8.17 11.84 9.36
C LYS A 43 8.25 11.44 7.90
N GLN A 44 9.01 10.43 7.58
CA GLN A 44 9.12 9.92 6.23
C GLN A 44 8.89 8.41 6.24
N VAL A 45 8.06 7.94 5.33
CA VAL A 45 7.73 6.54 5.23
C VAL A 45 7.89 6.12 3.78
N THR A 46 8.47 4.95 3.56
CA THR A 46 8.58 4.38 2.22
C THR A 46 7.60 3.23 2.11
N VAL A 47 6.78 3.28 1.08
CA VAL A 47 5.77 2.25 0.84
C VAL A 47 5.87 1.80 -0.61
N LYS A 48 5.09 0.80 -0.98
CA LYS A 48 5.04 0.33 -2.36
C LYS A 48 3.72 0.74 -2.98
N ALA A 49 3.71 0.93 -4.28
CA ALA A 49 2.47 1.25 -4.99
C ALA A 49 1.43 0.18 -4.67
N GLY A 50 0.27 0.60 -4.27
CA GLY A 50 -0.80 -0.28 -3.81
C GLY A 50 -0.97 -0.28 -2.30
N ASP A 51 0.02 0.22 -1.58
CA ASP A 51 -0.08 0.25 -0.12
C ASP A 51 -0.96 1.40 0.35
N THR A 52 -1.53 1.23 1.51
CA THR A 52 -2.37 2.24 2.15
C THR A 52 -1.65 2.79 3.37
N VAL A 53 -1.65 4.10 3.52
CA VAL A 53 -1.13 4.74 4.73
C VAL A 53 -2.32 5.23 5.53
N THR A 54 -2.29 4.97 6.81
CA THR A 54 -3.34 5.42 7.73
C THR A 54 -2.70 6.32 8.77
N TRP A 55 -3.21 7.54 8.86
CA TRP A 55 -2.77 8.48 9.88
C TRP A 55 -3.75 8.45 11.03
N VAL A 56 -3.22 8.42 12.24
CA VAL A 56 -4.07 8.40 13.46
C VAL A 56 -3.65 9.56 14.34
N ASN A 57 -4.59 10.40 14.69
CA ASN A 57 -4.29 11.54 15.55
C ASN A 57 -4.31 11.11 17.02
N HIS A 58 -3.15 11.17 17.65
CA HIS A 58 -3.01 10.85 19.08
C HIS A 58 -2.91 12.10 19.95
N ASP A 59 -2.95 13.29 19.32
CA ASP A 59 -2.96 14.53 20.10
C ASP A 59 -4.39 14.85 20.55
N ASP A 60 -4.49 15.75 21.50
CA ASP A 60 -5.80 16.17 21.97
C ASP A 60 -6.26 17.47 21.31
N ILE A 61 -5.65 17.85 20.20
CA ILE A 61 -6.10 18.94 19.36
C ILE A 61 -6.20 18.44 17.93
N PRO A 62 -6.99 19.10 17.10
CA PRO A 62 -7.18 18.65 15.72
C PRO A 62 -5.97 18.86 14.83
N HIS A 63 -5.77 17.97 13.90
CA HIS A 63 -4.75 18.06 12.86
C HIS A 63 -5.35 17.66 11.53
N THR A 64 -4.70 18.02 10.43
CA THR A 64 -5.11 17.54 9.10
C THR A 64 -3.94 16.87 8.42
N VAL A 65 -4.27 16.09 7.39
CA VAL A 65 -3.28 15.50 6.50
C VAL A 65 -3.60 16.05 5.12
N THR A 66 -2.76 16.93 4.62
CA THR A 66 -3.02 17.64 3.37
C THR A 66 -1.83 17.51 2.43
N SER A 67 -2.07 16.92 1.27
CA SER A 67 -1.03 16.78 0.26
C SER A 67 -0.67 18.16 -0.30
N LYS A 68 0.64 18.41 -0.51
CA LYS A 68 1.05 19.67 -1.10
C LYS A 68 0.59 19.81 -2.53
N THR A 69 0.28 18.72 -3.20
CA THR A 69 -0.24 18.75 -4.56
C THR A 69 -1.74 18.50 -4.61
N MET A 70 -2.39 18.45 -3.47
CA MET A 70 -3.82 18.22 -3.35
C MET A 70 -4.25 16.83 -3.83
N LEU A 71 -3.34 15.89 -3.86
CA LEU A 71 -3.67 14.52 -4.21
C LEU A 71 -4.58 13.89 -3.16
N PHE A 72 -4.40 14.25 -1.90
CA PHE A 72 -5.26 13.78 -0.82
C PHE A 72 -5.42 14.90 0.21
N ARG A 73 -6.48 14.81 0.97
CA ARG A 73 -6.76 15.84 1.95
C ARG A 73 -7.77 15.31 2.95
N SER A 74 -7.41 15.30 4.20
CA SER A 74 -8.33 14.90 5.24
C SER A 74 -9.16 16.09 5.70
N LYS A 75 -10.25 15.82 6.37
CA LYS A 75 -10.89 16.84 7.17
C LYS A 75 -10.06 16.98 8.44
N ALA A 76 -10.45 17.87 9.32
CA ALA A 76 -9.78 17.98 10.62
C ALA A 76 -10.01 16.67 11.38
N LEU A 77 -8.93 16.10 11.88
CA LEU A 77 -8.98 14.86 12.63
C LEU A 77 -8.93 15.21 14.09
N ASP A 78 -9.95 14.82 14.85
CA ASP A 78 -9.94 14.98 16.29
C ASP A 78 -9.15 13.84 16.91
N SER A 79 -9.03 13.83 18.23
CA SER A 79 -8.30 12.75 18.91
C SER A 79 -8.87 11.40 18.50
N ASP A 80 -7.96 10.50 18.17
CA ASP A 80 -8.26 9.12 17.76
C ASP A 80 -8.91 8.99 16.38
N ASP A 81 -9.17 10.09 15.69
CA ASP A 81 -9.66 10.02 14.32
C ASP A 81 -8.57 9.55 13.38
N LYS A 82 -8.97 8.95 12.28
CA LYS A 82 -8.06 8.38 11.30
C LYS A 82 -8.36 8.89 9.91
N PHE A 83 -7.34 8.87 9.08
CA PHE A 83 -7.48 9.15 7.65
C PHE A 83 -6.59 8.18 6.91
N SER A 84 -7.08 7.61 5.83
CA SER A 84 -6.31 6.65 5.04
C SER A 84 -6.29 7.07 3.59
N PHE A 85 -5.18 6.77 2.92
CA PHE A 85 -5.05 7.00 1.50
C PHE A 85 -4.20 5.89 0.89
N THR A 86 -4.64 5.36 -0.26
CA THR A 86 -3.91 4.31 -0.96
C THR A 86 -3.09 4.95 -2.06
N PHE A 87 -1.77 4.69 -2.03
CA PHE A 87 -0.85 5.28 -3.01
C PHE A 87 -0.65 4.32 -4.16
N THR A 88 -0.99 4.73 -5.38
CA THR A 88 -0.94 3.84 -6.53
C THR A 88 0.16 4.18 -7.52
N ALA A 89 0.80 5.32 -7.39
CA ALA A 89 1.84 5.75 -8.31
C ALA A 89 3.15 5.97 -7.58
N PRO A 90 4.27 5.52 -8.14
CA PRO A 90 5.57 5.81 -7.54
C PRO A 90 5.84 7.31 -7.50
N GLY A 91 6.59 7.75 -6.53
CA GLY A 91 6.96 9.14 -6.41
C GLY A 91 7.17 9.53 -4.97
N SER A 92 7.38 10.80 -4.76
CA SER A 92 7.57 11.35 -3.43
C SER A 92 6.46 12.34 -3.20
N PHE A 93 5.72 12.16 -2.11
CA PHE A 93 4.52 12.93 -1.85
C PHE A 93 4.65 13.65 -0.51
N ASP A 94 4.88 14.95 -0.58
CA ASP A 94 4.98 15.76 0.63
C ASP A 94 3.61 16.18 1.10
N TYR A 95 3.44 16.25 2.41
CA TYR A 95 2.17 16.67 2.99
C TYR A 95 2.41 17.47 4.26
N PHE A 96 1.37 18.09 4.75
CA PHE A 96 1.48 18.96 5.91
C PHE A 96 0.14 19.03 6.63
N CYS A 97 0.15 19.61 7.80
CA CYS A 97 -1.07 19.89 8.53
C CYS A 97 -1.51 21.31 8.21
N SER A 98 -2.69 21.49 7.65
CA SER A 98 -3.15 22.82 7.24
C SER A 98 -3.43 23.72 8.44
N LEU A 99 -3.59 23.16 9.63
CA LEU A 99 -3.81 23.95 10.83
C LEU A 99 -2.48 24.33 11.48
N HIS A 100 -1.40 23.61 11.18
CA HIS A 100 -0.08 23.84 11.72
C HIS A 100 0.93 23.61 10.60
N PRO A 101 1.07 24.57 9.67
CA PRO A 101 1.82 24.32 8.43
C PRO A 101 3.29 23.93 8.57
N MET A 102 3.90 24.15 9.74
CA MET A 102 5.28 23.69 9.94
C MET A 102 5.36 22.19 10.20
N MET A 103 4.24 21.55 10.44
CA MET A 103 4.15 20.13 10.67
C MET A 103 4.06 19.43 9.33
N THR A 104 5.13 18.76 8.93
CA THR A 104 5.25 18.19 7.58
C THR A 104 5.69 16.73 7.62
N GLY A 105 5.42 16.03 6.54
CA GLY A 105 5.86 14.65 6.35
C GLY A 105 5.99 14.32 4.87
N THR A 106 6.50 13.14 4.58
CA THR A 106 6.70 12.68 3.21
C THR A 106 6.40 11.19 3.11
N ILE A 107 5.68 10.81 2.08
CA ILE A 107 5.50 9.40 1.74
C ILE A 107 6.26 9.16 0.44
N VAL A 108 7.21 8.23 0.48
CA VAL A 108 7.95 7.82 -0.71
C VAL A 108 7.31 6.53 -1.20
N VAL A 109 6.86 6.51 -2.43
CA VAL A 109 6.20 5.35 -3.00
C VAL A 109 7.11 4.74 -4.05
N GLU A 110 7.47 3.49 -3.85
CA GLU A 110 8.27 2.74 -4.79
C GLU A 110 7.37 1.89 -5.67
N ALA A 111 7.85 1.55 -6.85
CA ALA A 111 7.08 0.70 -7.73
C ALA A 111 6.81 -0.64 -7.06
N ALA A 112 5.62 -1.16 -7.28
CA ALA A 112 5.30 -2.50 -6.80
C ALA A 112 6.05 -3.50 -7.65
N LYS A 113 6.43 -4.63 -7.05
CA LYS A 113 7.16 -5.62 -7.83
C LYS A 113 6.35 -6.79 -8.21
#